data_c78d9c315dcaf55e4836ef2a123c1c9d
#
_entry.id   c78d9c315dcaf55e4836ef2a123c1c9d
#
_cell.length_a   1.000
_cell.length_b   1.000
_cell.length_c   1.000
_cell.angle_alpha   90.00
_cell.angle_beta   90.00
_cell.angle_gamma   90.00
#
_symmetry.space_group_name_H-M   'P 1'
#
loop_
_entity.id
_entity.type
_entity.pdbx_description
1 polymer ?
#
loop_
_entity_poly.entity_id
_entity_poly.type
_entity_poly.pdbx_seq_one_letter_code
_entity_poly.pdbx_strand_id
1 'polypeptide(L)'
;MKISKSFKIYIHIILVFLISKIVFADTDFSKNIVIHEKPKVIKELKFKDFNLQDVDLTNKKGNIMIINFWASWCMPCRREMPSLEQLTFKYPEVKVYAINMEKPNKLYAMDFFKSIGVKSLDIYFDPDFKLVKQFKMRGLPTSILIDKNGKEFGRVVGEINFINKDFIELLKRYI
;
A
#
# COMPACT_ATOMS: atom_id res chain seq x y z
N MET A 1 19.06 -36.59 43.54
CA MET A 1 19.96 -36.35 42.40
C MET A 1 19.95 -34.84 42.14
N LYS A 2 20.98 -34.10 42.59
CA LYS A 2 21.03 -32.62 42.46
C LYS A 2 21.56 -32.28 41.05
N ILE A 3 20.68 -31.71 40.21
CA ILE A 3 21.08 -31.23 38.88
C ILE A 3 22.09 -30.08 39.08
N SER A 4 23.27 -30.21 38.50
CA SER A 4 24.39 -29.24 38.56
C SER A 4 23.91 -27.85 38.09
N LYS A 5 24.40 -26.78 38.76
CA LYS A 5 24.12 -25.39 38.39
C LYS A 5 24.49 -25.10 36.92
N SER A 6 25.55 -25.68 36.42
CA SER A 6 26.00 -25.58 35.03
C SER A 6 24.93 -26.14 34.04
N PHE A 7 24.28 -27.24 34.38
CA PHE A 7 23.27 -27.87 33.51
C PHE A 7 22.00 -26.99 33.39
N LYS A 8 21.64 -26.29 34.49
CA LYS A 8 20.52 -25.32 34.46
C LYS A 8 20.83 -24.11 33.61
N ILE A 9 22.06 -23.62 33.60
CA ILE A 9 22.50 -22.51 32.76
C ILE A 9 22.47 -22.91 31.27
N TYR A 10 22.90 -24.11 30.92
CA TYR A 10 22.84 -24.63 29.54
C TYR A 10 21.41 -24.74 29.01
N ILE A 11 20.47 -25.22 29.88
CA ILE A 11 19.04 -25.30 29.50
C ILE A 11 18.46 -23.92 29.25
N HIS A 12 18.80 -22.91 30.06
CA HIS A 12 18.34 -21.53 29.86
C HIS A 12 18.92 -20.90 28.56
N ILE A 13 20.17 -21.15 28.24
CA ILE A 13 20.79 -20.66 27.02
C ILE A 13 20.14 -21.32 25.78
N ILE A 14 19.89 -22.63 25.83
CA ILE A 14 19.20 -23.34 24.74
C ILE A 14 17.75 -22.85 24.57
N LEU A 15 17.06 -22.59 25.69
CA LEU A 15 15.68 -22.06 25.64
C LEU A 15 15.63 -20.64 25.04
N VAL A 16 16.61 -19.79 25.36
CA VAL A 16 16.70 -18.44 24.80
C VAL A 16 17.02 -18.47 23.29
N PHE A 17 17.86 -19.42 22.83
CA PHE A 17 18.13 -19.61 21.41
C PHE A 17 16.96 -20.21 20.63
N LEU A 18 16.07 -20.98 21.29
CA LEU A 18 14.86 -21.52 20.66
C LEU A 18 13.74 -20.47 20.51
N ILE A 19 13.73 -19.44 21.35
CA ILE A 19 12.73 -18.36 21.29
C ILE A 19 13.07 -17.31 20.23
N SER A 20 14.32 -17.25 19.74
CA SER A 20 14.76 -16.24 18.75
C SER A 20 14.37 -16.52 17.31
N LYS A 21 13.68 -17.61 17.00
CA LYS A 21 13.01 -17.82 15.71
C LYS A 21 11.54 -17.40 15.82
N ILE A 22 11.29 -16.12 16.11
CA ILE A 22 10.07 -15.50 15.65
C ILE A 22 10.19 -15.46 14.13
N VAL A 23 9.69 -16.50 13.50
CA VAL A 23 9.39 -16.50 12.07
C VAL A 23 8.35 -15.39 11.91
N PHE A 24 8.79 -14.20 11.51
CA PHE A 24 7.90 -13.30 10.80
C PHE A 24 7.40 -14.13 9.62
N ALA A 25 6.15 -14.56 9.72
CA ALA A 25 5.46 -15.12 8.58
C ALA A 25 5.51 -14.03 7.52
N ASP A 26 6.39 -14.21 6.54
CA ASP A 26 6.38 -13.43 5.31
C ASP A 26 5.02 -13.74 4.69
N THR A 27 4.07 -12.86 4.91
CA THR A 27 2.73 -13.03 4.33
C THR A 27 2.99 -13.04 2.84
N ASP A 28 2.69 -14.19 2.23
CA ASP A 28 2.88 -14.42 0.81
C ASP A 28 2.19 -13.27 0.04
N PHE A 29 2.97 -12.22 -0.23
CA PHE A 29 2.49 -10.97 -0.81
C PHE A 29 1.85 -11.22 -2.18
N SER A 30 2.24 -12.33 -2.84
CA SER A 30 1.73 -12.72 -4.16
C SER A 30 0.22 -12.96 -4.18
N LYS A 31 -0.37 -13.38 -3.05
CA LYS A 31 -1.82 -13.63 -2.93
C LYS A 31 -2.67 -12.37 -3.09
N ASN A 32 -2.10 -11.23 -2.74
CA ASN A 32 -2.79 -9.94 -2.80
C ASN A 32 -2.56 -9.20 -4.12
N ILE A 33 -1.71 -9.73 -5.01
CA ILE A 33 -1.35 -9.05 -6.26
C ILE A 33 -1.93 -9.80 -7.46
N VAL A 34 -2.66 -9.06 -8.29
CA VAL A 34 -3.19 -9.55 -9.56
C VAL A 34 -2.53 -8.77 -10.69
N ILE A 35 -1.75 -9.44 -11.53
CA ILE A 35 -1.14 -8.86 -12.73
C ILE A 35 -1.97 -9.26 -13.93
N HIS A 36 -2.29 -8.31 -14.79
CA HIS A 36 -3.05 -8.56 -16.00
C HIS A 36 -2.14 -9.12 -17.10
N GLU A 37 -2.62 -10.11 -17.85
CA GLU A 37 -1.90 -10.61 -19.04
C GLU A 37 -1.62 -9.49 -20.05
N LYS A 38 -2.57 -8.57 -20.22
CA LYS A 38 -2.43 -7.35 -21.04
C LYS A 38 -2.90 -6.15 -20.23
N PRO A 39 -2.11 -5.06 -20.17
CA PRO A 39 -2.52 -3.83 -19.51
C PRO A 39 -3.84 -3.29 -20.05
N LYS A 40 -4.72 -2.88 -19.15
CA LYS A 40 -6.08 -2.41 -19.47
C LYS A 40 -6.11 -0.90 -19.63
N VAL A 41 -6.86 -0.44 -20.62
CA VAL A 41 -7.11 1.00 -20.81
C VAL A 41 -8.01 1.51 -19.68
N ILE A 42 -7.58 2.61 -19.05
CA ILE A 42 -8.38 3.33 -18.07
C ILE A 42 -9.18 4.38 -18.83
N LYS A 43 -10.51 4.33 -18.74
CA LYS A 43 -11.40 5.26 -19.47
C LYS A 43 -11.32 6.67 -18.92
N GLU A 44 -11.31 6.78 -17.61
CA GLU A 44 -11.28 8.05 -16.89
C GLU A 44 -10.52 7.87 -15.58
N LEU A 45 -9.67 8.84 -15.22
CA LEU A 45 -8.95 8.85 -13.95
C LEU A 45 -9.03 10.26 -13.36
N LYS A 46 -10.23 10.58 -12.85
CA LYS A 46 -10.56 11.89 -12.27
C LYS A 46 -10.99 11.76 -10.83
N PHE A 47 -10.51 12.65 -10.00
CA PHE A 47 -10.80 12.71 -8.57
C PHE A 47 -10.57 14.14 -8.06
N LYS A 48 -10.69 14.39 -6.77
CA LYS A 48 -10.47 15.69 -6.15
C LYS A 48 -9.17 15.68 -5.34
N ASP A 49 -8.44 16.78 -5.40
CA ASP A 49 -7.32 17.01 -4.49
C ASP A 49 -7.80 17.37 -3.07
N PHE A 50 -6.84 17.63 -2.18
CA PHE A 50 -7.11 18.05 -0.82
C PHE A 50 -8.00 19.31 -0.73
N ASN A 51 -7.91 20.23 -1.70
CA ASN A 51 -8.72 21.44 -1.77
C ASN A 51 -10.04 21.27 -2.52
N LEU A 52 -10.37 20.01 -2.90
CA LEU A 52 -11.54 19.64 -3.68
C LEU A 52 -11.53 20.20 -5.11
N GLN A 53 -10.33 20.54 -5.61
CA GLN A 53 -10.13 20.90 -7.00
C GLN A 53 -10.05 19.64 -7.85
N ASP A 54 -10.46 19.75 -9.12
CA ASP A 54 -10.41 18.63 -10.06
C ASP A 54 -8.97 18.24 -10.41
N VAL A 55 -8.68 16.96 -10.29
CA VAL A 55 -7.46 16.32 -10.78
C VAL A 55 -7.84 15.35 -11.89
N ASP A 56 -7.28 15.51 -13.07
CA ASP A 56 -7.48 14.61 -14.22
C ASP A 56 -6.14 13.97 -14.64
N LEU A 57 -6.02 12.68 -14.42
CA LEU A 57 -4.86 11.88 -14.81
C LEU A 57 -5.17 10.92 -15.98
N THR A 58 -6.31 11.06 -16.65
CA THR A 58 -6.80 10.12 -17.66
C THR A 58 -5.78 9.86 -18.79
N ASN A 59 -5.05 10.89 -19.19
CA ASN A 59 -4.03 10.80 -20.24
C ASN A 59 -2.60 10.99 -19.69
N LYS A 60 -2.41 10.92 -18.38
CA LYS A 60 -1.09 11.10 -17.78
C LYS A 60 -0.20 9.92 -18.12
N LYS A 61 1.00 10.24 -18.63
CA LYS A 61 2.03 9.28 -19.04
C LYS A 61 3.38 9.64 -18.41
N GLY A 62 4.34 8.73 -18.52
CA GLY A 62 5.74 8.96 -18.15
C GLY A 62 6.12 8.49 -16.75
N ASN A 63 5.16 8.25 -15.85
CA ASN A 63 5.42 7.73 -14.51
C ASN A 63 4.63 6.45 -14.26
N ILE A 64 5.16 5.59 -13.39
CA ILE A 64 4.35 4.58 -12.73
C ILE A 64 3.42 5.30 -11.74
N MET A 65 2.15 4.94 -11.73
CA MET A 65 1.20 5.50 -10.76
C MET A 65 0.57 4.38 -9.93
N ILE A 66 0.44 4.62 -8.65
CA ILE A 66 -0.31 3.78 -7.71
C ILE A 66 -1.48 4.58 -7.19
N ILE A 67 -2.69 4.17 -7.55
CA ILE A 67 -3.92 4.76 -7.03
C ILE A 67 -4.36 3.89 -5.86
N ASN A 68 -4.07 4.34 -4.65
CA ASN A 68 -4.39 3.61 -3.42
C ASN A 68 -5.69 4.12 -2.83
N PHE A 69 -6.67 3.24 -2.65
CA PHE A 69 -7.96 3.54 -2.05
C PHE A 69 -7.98 3.11 -0.58
N TRP A 70 -8.33 4.04 0.30
CA TRP A 70 -8.28 3.85 1.74
C TRP A 70 -9.43 4.55 2.47
N ALA A 71 -9.62 4.19 3.76
CA ALA A 71 -10.52 4.87 4.67
C ALA A 71 -9.93 4.91 6.09
N SER A 72 -10.35 5.86 6.91
CA SER A 72 -9.82 6.06 8.26
C SER A 72 -10.11 4.89 9.22
N TRP A 73 -11.22 4.22 9.04
CA TRP A 73 -11.63 3.03 9.78
C TRP A 73 -11.00 1.71 9.29
N CYS A 74 -10.27 1.74 8.16
CA CYS A 74 -9.68 0.56 7.56
C CYS A 74 -8.34 0.21 8.24
N MET A 75 -8.34 -0.78 9.12
CA MET A 75 -7.14 -1.19 9.85
C MET A 75 -6.00 -1.70 8.96
N PRO A 76 -6.23 -2.50 7.91
CA PRO A 76 -5.16 -2.86 6.97
C PRO A 76 -4.58 -1.65 6.25
N CYS A 77 -5.40 -0.65 5.88
CA CYS A 77 -4.92 0.60 5.26
C CYS A 77 -3.92 1.33 6.17
N ARG A 78 -4.20 1.37 7.49
CA ARG A 78 -3.31 1.99 8.48
C ARG A 78 -1.91 1.35 8.48
N ARG A 79 -1.84 0.03 8.32
CA ARG A 79 -0.57 -0.71 8.37
C ARG A 79 0.25 -0.55 7.09
N GLU A 80 -0.38 -0.48 5.91
CA GLU A 80 0.34 -0.38 4.64
C GLU A 80 0.83 1.03 4.29
N MET A 81 0.08 2.09 4.68
CA MET A 81 0.34 3.48 4.28
C MET A 81 1.77 3.98 4.56
N PRO A 82 2.40 3.68 5.70
CA PRO A 82 3.79 4.08 5.91
C PRO A 82 4.76 3.48 4.89
N SER A 83 4.47 2.28 4.38
CA SER A 83 5.30 1.66 3.33
C SER A 83 5.08 2.29 1.97
N LEU A 84 3.87 2.77 1.67
CA LEU A 84 3.59 3.58 0.48
C LEU A 84 4.37 4.89 0.50
N GLU A 85 4.41 5.58 1.62
CA GLU A 85 5.22 6.79 1.77
C GLU A 85 6.70 6.50 1.58
N GLN A 86 7.23 5.44 2.20
CA GLN A 86 8.63 5.03 2.00
C GLN A 86 8.93 4.70 0.53
N LEU A 87 7.99 4.12 -0.20
CA LEU A 87 8.13 3.84 -1.62
C LEU A 87 8.39 5.11 -2.42
N THR A 88 7.64 6.19 -2.16
CA THR A 88 7.79 7.47 -2.89
C THR A 88 9.15 8.13 -2.66
N PHE A 89 9.73 7.97 -1.48
CA PHE A 89 11.08 8.47 -1.20
C PHE A 89 12.17 7.67 -1.90
N LYS A 90 12.02 6.34 -1.95
CA LYS A 90 13.03 5.46 -2.55
C LYS A 90 12.96 5.43 -4.07
N TYR A 91 11.77 5.64 -4.64
CA TYR A 91 11.48 5.53 -6.07
C TYR A 91 10.66 6.76 -6.53
N PRO A 92 11.31 7.93 -6.74
CA PRO A 92 10.63 9.18 -7.09
C PRO A 92 9.84 9.14 -8.40
N GLU A 93 10.17 8.18 -9.27
CA GLU A 93 9.45 7.87 -10.51
C GLU A 93 8.10 7.19 -10.28
N VAL A 94 7.85 6.66 -9.09
CA VAL A 94 6.55 6.10 -8.68
C VAL A 94 5.73 7.19 -8.01
N LYS A 95 4.59 7.53 -8.60
CA LYS A 95 3.65 8.52 -8.04
C LYS A 95 2.51 7.80 -7.33
N VAL A 96 2.29 8.14 -6.07
CA VAL A 96 1.20 7.59 -5.25
C VAL A 96 0.10 8.63 -5.09
N TYR A 97 -1.12 8.22 -5.34
CA TYR A 97 -2.33 9.00 -5.14
C TYR A 97 -3.21 8.28 -4.11
N ALA A 98 -3.19 8.77 -2.87
CA ALA A 98 -3.93 8.17 -1.75
C ALA A 98 -5.36 8.74 -1.71
N ILE A 99 -6.32 7.98 -2.27
CA ILE A 99 -7.72 8.42 -2.41
C ILE A 99 -8.54 7.94 -1.22
N ASN A 100 -9.02 8.89 -0.41
CA ASN A 100 -9.92 8.61 0.69
C ASN A 100 -11.33 8.30 0.16
N MET A 101 -11.91 7.21 0.65
CA MET A 101 -13.20 6.67 0.24
C MET A 101 -14.34 7.08 1.17
N GLU A 102 -14.15 8.10 1.98
CA GLU A 102 -15.16 8.65 2.87
C GLU A 102 -15.68 9.97 2.30
N LYS A 103 -16.80 10.45 2.85
CA LYS A 103 -17.23 11.82 2.55
C LYS A 103 -16.08 12.78 2.88
N PRO A 104 -15.72 13.69 1.96
CA PRO A 104 -14.57 14.55 2.14
C PRO A 104 -14.59 15.29 3.47
N ASN A 105 -13.61 15.00 4.31
CA ASN A 105 -13.37 15.69 5.58
C ASN A 105 -11.86 15.84 5.77
N LYS A 106 -11.35 17.03 5.49
CA LYS A 106 -9.92 17.35 5.51
C LYS A 106 -9.29 17.08 6.87
N LEU A 107 -9.92 17.54 7.94
CA LEU A 107 -9.37 17.41 9.29
C LEU A 107 -9.25 15.93 9.68
N TYR A 108 -10.29 15.16 9.41
CA TYR A 108 -10.31 13.74 9.72
C TYR A 108 -9.25 12.95 8.95
N ALA A 109 -9.08 13.27 7.67
CA ALA A 109 -8.05 12.64 6.82
C ALA A 109 -6.64 13.01 7.27
N MET A 110 -6.40 14.27 7.66
CA MET A 110 -5.11 14.71 8.23
C MET A 110 -4.79 14.05 9.57
N ASP A 111 -5.77 13.97 10.46
CA ASP A 111 -5.61 13.33 11.79
C ASP A 111 -5.29 11.84 11.63
N PHE A 112 -5.91 11.17 10.65
CA PHE A 112 -5.58 9.80 10.31
C PHE A 112 -4.11 9.69 9.88
N PHE A 113 -3.63 10.47 8.90
CA PHE A 113 -2.24 10.44 8.44
C PHE A 113 -1.26 10.73 9.59
N LYS A 114 -1.54 11.76 10.40
CA LYS A 114 -0.77 12.08 11.59
C LYS A 114 -0.70 10.91 12.58
N SER A 115 -1.82 10.22 12.80
CA SER A 115 -1.91 9.09 13.76
C SER A 115 -1.07 7.87 13.35
N ILE A 116 -0.73 7.74 12.07
CA ILE A 116 0.08 6.65 11.52
C ILE A 116 1.48 7.09 11.07
N GLY A 117 1.85 8.36 11.36
CA GLY A 117 3.17 8.90 11.07
C GLY A 117 3.44 9.22 9.60
N VAL A 118 2.43 9.22 8.72
CA VAL A 118 2.53 9.63 7.32
C VAL A 118 2.53 11.14 7.21
N LYS A 119 3.49 11.72 6.48
CA LYS A 119 3.73 13.18 6.43
C LYS A 119 3.77 13.76 5.02
N SER A 120 4.09 12.96 4.03
CA SER A 120 4.43 13.41 2.68
C SER A 120 3.53 12.86 1.57
N LEU A 121 2.61 11.95 1.89
CA LEU A 121 1.60 11.55 0.93
C LEU A 121 0.49 12.59 0.86
N ASP A 122 0.13 12.97 -0.37
CA ASP A 122 -1.01 13.83 -0.60
C ASP A 122 -2.33 13.05 -0.42
N ILE A 123 -3.35 13.75 0.08
CA ILE A 123 -4.69 13.21 0.29
C ILE A 123 -5.58 13.64 -0.86
N TYR A 124 -6.28 12.67 -1.44
CA TYR A 124 -7.26 12.87 -2.50
C TYR A 124 -8.62 12.28 -2.10
N PHE A 125 -9.67 12.65 -2.84
CA PHE A 125 -11.05 12.21 -2.57
C PHE A 125 -11.76 11.80 -3.86
N ASP A 126 -12.61 10.78 -3.77
CA ASP A 126 -13.58 10.39 -4.81
C ASP A 126 -15.01 10.50 -4.26
N PRO A 127 -15.55 11.74 -4.09
CA PRO A 127 -16.79 11.98 -3.37
C PRO A 127 -18.02 11.32 -4.01
N ASP A 128 -17.98 11.07 -5.30
CA ASP A 128 -19.06 10.46 -6.08
C ASP A 128 -18.90 8.94 -6.25
N PHE A 129 -17.83 8.36 -5.70
CA PHE A 129 -17.47 6.94 -5.85
C PHE A 129 -17.38 6.49 -7.32
N LYS A 130 -16.96 7.39 -8.21
CA LYS A 130 -16.84 7.11 -9.65
C LYS A 130 -15.74 6.10 -9.94
N LEU A 131 -14.58 6.28 -9.30
CA LEU A 131 -13.45 5.37 -9.46
C LEU A 131 -13.73 3.99 -8.87
N VAL A 132 -14.41 3.92 -7.72
CA VAL A 132 -14.85 2.65 -7.12
C VAL A 132 -15.70 1.84 -8.08
N LYS A 133 -16.68 2.49 -8.70
CA LYS A 133 -17.57 1.85 -9.69
C LYS A 133 -16.80 1.42 -10.93
N GLN A 134 -15.93 2.30 -11.47
CA GLN A 134 -15.14 2.03 -12.65
C GLN A 134 -14.19 0.84 -12.46
N PHE A 135 -13.44 0.82 -11.36
CA PHE A 135 -12.51 -0.26 -11.03
C PHE A 135 -13.19 -1.50 -10.45
N LYS A 136 -14.52 -1.47 -10.24
CA LYS A 136 -15.31 -2.57 -9.65
C LYS A 136 -14.68 -3.08 -8.35
N MET A 137 -14.33 -2.14 -7.47
CA MET A 137 -13.66 -2.46 -6.22
C MET A 137 -14.59 -3.25 -5.28
N ARG A 138 -13.99 -4.17 -4.51
CA ARG A 138 -14.71 -5.06 -3.59
C ARG A 138 -14.37 -4.85 -2.12
N GLY A 139 -13.32 -4.08 -1.83
CA GLY A 139 -12.86 -3.85 -0.46
C GLY A 139 -11.67 -2.92 -0.39
N LEU A 140 -11.26 -2.62 0.84
CA LEU A 140 -10.13 -1.76 1.17
C LEU A 140 -9.07 -2.53 1.97
N PRO A 141 -7.79 -2.22 1.82
CA PRO A 141 -7.26 -1.33 0.78
C PRO A 141 -7.31 -2.00 -0.60
N THR A 142 -7.35 -1.19 -1.64
CA THR A 142 -7.11 -1.64 -3.01
C THR A 142 -6.21 -0.63 -3.69
N SER A 143 -5.15 -1.10 -4.36
CA SER A 143 -4.28 -0.25 -5.16
C SER A 143 -4.32 -0.66 -6.62
N ILE A 144 -4.55 0.32 -7.51
CA ILE A 144 -4.47 0.13 -8.96
C ILE A 144 -3.06 0.51 -9.41
N LEU A 145 -2.40 -0.40 -10.10
CA LEU A 145 -1.03 -0.25 -10.59
C LEU A 145 -1.08 0.17 -12.06
N ILE A 146 -0.54 1.35 -12.37
CA ILE A 146 -0.63 1.98 -13.70
C ILE A 146 0.77 2.15 -14.27
N ASP A 147 0.97 1.72 -15.51
CA ASP A 147 2.25 1.81 -16.22
C ASP A 147 2.52 3.22 -16.78
N LYS A 148 3.72 3.43 -17.34
CA LYS A 148 4.14 4.68 -17.99
C LYS A 148 3.27 5.11 -19.18
N ASN A 149 2.48 4.19 -19.74
CA ASN A 149 1.54 4.47 -20.82
C ASN A 149 0.15 4.87 -20.32
N GLY A 150 -0.06 4.92 -19.00
CA GLY A 150 -1.35 5.23 -18.39
C GLY A 150 -2.32 4.04 -18.39
N LYS A 151 -1.82 2.81 -18.49
CA LYS A 151 -2.65 1.60 -18.51
C LYS A 151 -2.53 0.85 -17.18
N GLU A 152 -3.63 0.28 -16.71
CA GLU A 152 -3.64 -0.59 -15.54
C GLU A 152 -2.95 -1.92 -15.90
N PHE A 153 -1.78 -2.19 -15.28
CA PHE A 153 -1.09 -3.45 -15.46
C PHE A 153 -1.37 -4.46 -14.35
N GLY A 154 -1.91 -4.02 -13.23
CA GLY A 154 -2.24 -4.91 -12.12
C GLY A 154 -2.95 -4.21 -10.98
N ARG A 155 -3.23 -4.99 -9.93
CA ARG A 155 -3.88 -4.54 -8.69
C ARG A 155 -3.26 -5.19 -7.48
N VAL A 156 -3.25 -4.46 -6.39
CA VAL A 156 -3.10 -5.01 -5.05
C VAL A 156 -4.48 -4.99 -4.39
N VAL A 157 -4.95 -6.14 -3.90
CA VAL A 157 -6.23 -6.28 -3.20
C VAL A 157 -5.96 -6.75 -1.80
N GLY A 158 -6.17 -5.89 -0.83
CA GLY A 158 -5.71 -6.08 0.55
C GLY A 158 -4.33 -5.49 0.81
N GLU A 159 -3.90 -5.57 2.04
CA GLU A 159 -2.68 -4.98 2.56
C GLU A 159 -1.42 -5.67 2.04
N ILE A 160 -0.42 -4.89 1.66
CA ILE A 160 0.96 -5.37 1.45
C ILE A 160 1.97 -4.39 2.05
N ASN A 161 3.22 -4.84 2.16
CA ASN A 161 4.35 -3.94 2.38
C ASN A 161 4.91 -3.50 1.01
N PHE A 162 4.66 -2.24 0.62
CA PHE A 162 5.07 -1.68 -0.67
C PHE A 162 6.57 -1.53 -0.86
N ILE A 163 7.37 -1.70 0.20
CA ILE A 163 8.85 -1.78 0.11
C ILE A 163 9.36 -3.23 0.20
N ASN A 164 8.48 -4.23 0.13
CA ASN A 164 8.86 -5.63 0.00
C ASN A 164 9.72 -5.83 -1.26
N LYS A 165 10.77 -6.64 -1.15
CA LYS A 165 11.73 -6.85 -2.24
C LYS A 165 11.06 -7.35 -3.53
N ASP A 166 10.14 -8.30 -3.40
CA ASP A 166 9.51 -8.91 -4.57
C ASP A 166 8.53 -7.95 -5.24
N PHE A 167 7.83 -7.10 -4.46
CA PHE A 167 7.02 -6.02 -5.02
C PHE A 167 7.87 -4.98 -5.77
N ILE A 168 9.03 -4.62 -5.22
CA ILE A 168 9.97 -3.72 -5.91
C ILE A 168 10.49 -4.34 -7.19
N GLU A 169 10.87 -5.63 -7.19
CA GLU A 169 11.30 -6.32 -8.41
C GLU A 169 10.17 -6.39 -9.46
N LEU A 170 8.91 -6.56 -9.02
CA LEU A 170 7.77 -6.45 -9.91
C LEU A 170 7.66 -5.05 -10.52
N LEU A 171 7.70 -3.98 -9.71
CA LEU A 171 7.62 -2.60 -10.21
C LEU A 171 8.71 -2.26 -11.21
N LYS A 172 9.94 -2.71 -10.99
CA LYS A 172 11.08 -2.48 -11.89
C LYS A 172 10.87 -2.96 -13.32
N ARG A 173 9.99 -3.93 -13.53
CA ARG A 173 9.62 -4.40 -14.89
C ARG A 173 8.79 -3.37 -15.67
N TYR A 174 8.23 -2.37 -14.99
CA TYR A 174 7.37 -1.34 -15.57
C TYR A 174 7.99 0.07 -15.48
N ILE A 175 9.08 0.24 -14.70
CA ILE A 175 9.91 1.45 -14.64
C ILE A 175 10.87 1.49 -15.85
#